data_9563e260bab646fe4e806b6ce063847c
#
_entry.id   9563e260bab646fe4e806b6ce063847c
#
_cell.length_a   1.000
_cell.length_b   1.000
_cell.length_c   1.000
_cell.angle_alpha   90.00
_cell.angle_beta   90.00
_cell.angle_gamma   90.00
#
_symmetry.space_group_name_H-M   'P 1'
#
loop_
_entity.id
_entity.type
_entity.pdbx_description
1 polymer ?
#
loop_
_entity_poly.entity_id
_entity_poly.type
_entity_poly.pdbx_seq_one_letter_code
_entity_poly.pdbx_strand_id
1 'polypeptide(L)'
;MSNDESLDSVREQYESLLQKSGGKIVRLSPDHKNKINQLVETNPDRFRDANDFIFRAIDVFLAWEKNPIKVIEKLTDMEPTMPQFAFMQSMVDSDVLKQIYPGYPEKYGDAWNQFLRSVPNLDSNTNESQVIEQVFESDYEFEKIHSNLNSSREFIKQINFKNITKEGYDNIQFDGWPLLFTHYSRLLPVKIAICLLGNMMREQKSPVISFNDFKGRAYDLAESISKRLTVYEKENRKKREEKISTGLPKPYISNEITAKQALAEQRYKDRYFGKLKKSQDSGETTFEGALMALGIIKIFAKKKDVLITLTDLGKKFYLLDNPIIDGMNFPAFSNEEREFLVTKIIPNRPLETKLIKTATEIITYEDALSSDITSTLDTEFENTLKNFVKSSNDKKFTDKIQRDIIDKTSEIKENNEGKQTPVEACRIATMGRLTELGVVSWDINSDGKSEYEIADKELATSIKKL
;
A
#
# COMPACT_ATOMS: atom_id res chain seq x y z
N MET A 1 11.08 -51.20 3.64
CA MET A 1 9.78 -51.27 2.95
C MET A 1 8.65 -50.87 3.95
N SER A 2 8.55 -49.63 4.38
CA SER A 2 7.43 -49.18 5.24
C SER A 2 7.20 -47.67 5.24
N ASN A 3 7.87 -46.90 4.38
CA ASN A 3 7.68 -45.46 4.30
C ASN A 3 6.79 -45.00 3.13
N ASP A 4 6.49 -45.83 2.15
CA ASP A 4 5.66 -45.43 1.00
C ASP A 4 4.16 -45.52 1.30
N GLU A 5 3.70 -46.46 2.15
CA GLU A 5 2.28 -46.55 2.52
C GLU A 5 1.77 -45.38 3.34
N SER A 6 2.63 -44.66 4.08
CA SER A 6 2.25 -43.49 4.85
C SER A 6 2.02 -42.23 3.96
N LEU A 7 2.79 -42.11 2.89
CA LEU A 7 2.73 -40.98 1.96
C LEU A 7 1.48 -41.05 1.06
N ASP A 8 1.11 -42.23 0.59
CA ASP A 8 -0.10 -42.42 -0.23
C ASP A 8 -1.38 -42.20 0.61
N SER A 9 -1.39 -42.67 1.85
CA SER A 9 -2.51 -42.41 2.79
C SER A 9 -2.72 -40.93 3.09
N VAL A 10 -1.62 -40.16 3.23
CA VAL A 10 -1.69 -38.71 3.44
C VAL A 10 -2.13 -38.00 2.17
N ARG A 11 -1.70 -38.44 1.02
CA ARG A 11 -2.10 -37.91 -0.28
C ARG A 11 -3.58 -38.11 -0.54
N GLU A 12 -4.15 -39.29 -0.25
CA GLU A 12 -5.58 -39.57 -0.34
C GLU A 12 -6.40 -38.74 0.64
N GLN A 13 -5.91 -38.57 1.88
CA GLN A 13 -6.55 -37.68 2.86
C GLN A 13 -6.55 -36.22 2.40
N TYR A 14 -5.45 -35.75 1.82
CA TYR A 14 -5.33 -34.38 1.29
C TYR A 14 -6.23 -34.17 0.07
N GLU A 15 -6.29 -35.09 -0.86
CA GLU A 15 -7.19 -35.06 -2.00
C GLU A 15 -8.67 -35.11 -1.56
N SER A 16 -8.98 -35.90 -0.53
CA SER A 16 -10.31 -35.91 0.09
C SER A 16 -10.68 -34.60 0.79
N LEU A 17 -9.72 -33.95 1.45
CA LEU A 17 -9.88 -32.62 2.06
C LEU A 17 -10.04 -31.53 1.00
N LEU A 18 -9.28 -31.58 -0.09
CA LEU A 18 -9.40 -30.68 -1.24
C LEU A 18 -10.79 -30.83 -1.90
N GLN A 19 -11.29 -32.04 -2.08
CA GLN A 19 -12.62 -32.30 -2.62
C GLN A 19 -13.72 -31.78 -1.68
N LYS A 20 -13.59 -31.99 -0.37
CA LYS A 20 -14.53 -31.50 0.65
C LYS A 20 -14.52 -29.99 0.82
N SER A 21 -13.38 -29.34 0.60
CA SER A 21 -13.23 -27.87 0.71
C SER A 21 -13.61 -27.10 -0.55
N GLY A 22 -14.12 -27.77 -1.57
CA GLY A 22 -14.50 -27.14 -2.84
C GLY A 22 -13.30 -26.71 -3.70
N GLY A 23 -12.18 -27.40 -3.58
CA GLY A 23 -11.03 -27.23 -4.47
C GLY A 23 -10.34 -25.88 -4.37
N LYS A 24 -10.27 -25.27 -3.20
CA LYS A 24 -9.51 -24.04 -3.00
C LYS A 24 -8.01 -24.35 -3.13
N ILE A 25 -7.43 -23.91 -4.24
CA ILE A 25 -5.97 -23.91 -4.42
C ILE A 25 -5.41 -22.88 -3.46
N VAL A 26 -4.64 -23.32 -2.47
CA VAL A 26 -3.85 -22.41 -1.63
C VAL A 26 -2.69 -21.93 -2.50
N ARG A 27 -2.77 -20.69 -2.98
CA ARG A 27 -1.66 -20.04 -3.66
C ARG A 27 -0.71 -19.51 -2.58
N LEU A 28 0.47 -20.11 -2.50
CA LEU A 28 1.55 -19.53 -1.70
C LEU A 28 1.94 -18.17 -2.30
N SER A 29 2.13 -17.16 -1.44
CA SER A 29 2.68 -15.89 -1.90
C SER A 29 4.06 -16.13 -2.51
N PRO A 30 4.52 -15.27 -3.45
CA PRO A 30 5.86 -15.39 -4.02
C PRO A 30 6.96 -15.42 -2.96
N ASP A 31 6.78 -14.71 -1.86
CA ASP A 31 7.71 -14.67 -0.73
C ASP A 31 7.78 -16.03 0.00
N HIS A 32 6.63 -16.63 0.32
CA HIS A 32 6.60 -17.98 0.90
C HIS A 32 7.21 -19.01 -0.05
N LYS A 33 6.93 -18.90 -1.35
CA LYS A 33 7.53 -19.78 -2.35
C LYS A 33 9.05 -19.64 -2.41
N ASN A 34 9.56 -18.39 -2.36
CA ASN A 34 11.00 -18.13 -2.36
C ASN A 34 11.66 -18.64 -1.07
N LYS A 35 11.04 -18.41 0.11
CA LYS A 35 11.54 -18.94 1.39
C LYS A 35 11.55 -20.48 1.40
N ILE A 36 10.51 -21.10 0.87
CA ILE A 36 10.45 -22.58 0.75
C ILE A 36 11.55 -23.09 -0.18
N ASN A 37 11.71 -22.47 -1.36
CA ASN A 37 12.77 -22.85 -2.30
C ASN A 37 14.15 -22.70 -1.67
N GLN A 38 14.40 -21.58 -0.98
CA GLN A 38 15.66 -21.34 -0.27
C GLN A 38 15.91 -22.38 0.83
N LEU A 39 14.86 -22.75 1.61
CA LEU A 39 14.98 -23.81 2.63
C LEU A 39 15.26 -25.17 2.01
N VAL A 40 14.66 -25.51 0.89
CA VAL A 40 14.90 -26.74 0.16
C VAL A 40 16.33 -26.77 -0.41
N GLU A 41 16.76 -25.68 -1.04
CA GLU A 41 18.13 -25.56 -1.59
C GLU A 41 19.22 -25.63 -0.50
N THR A 42 18.95 -25.08 0.68
CA THR A 42 19.90 -25.12 1.80
C THR A 42 19.87 -26.43 2.59
N ASN A 43 18.86 -27.29 2.38
CA ASN A 43 18.70 -28.56 3.08
C ASN A 43 18.31 -29.69 2.11
N PRO A 44 19.14 -30.00 1.08
CA PRO A 44 18.80 -30.99 0.06
C PRO A 44 18.69 -32.43 0.60
N ASP A 45 19.36 -32.72 1.72
CA ASP A 45 19.29 -34.03 2.39
C ASP A 45 17.95 -34.23 3.14
N ARG A 46 17.20 -33.16 3.38
CA ARG A 46 15.94 -33.20 4.13
C ARG A 46 14.72 -33.12 3.26
N PHE A 47 14.78 -32.34 2.18
CA PHE A 47 13.65 -32.06 1.30
C PHE A 47 14.04 -32.30 -0.15
N ARG A 48 13.26 -33.08 -0.87
CA ARG A 48 13.48 -33.34 -2.30
C ARG A 48 13.18 -32.15 -3.17
N ASP A 49 12.09 -31.44 -2.84
CA ASP A 49 11.59 -30.28 -3.54
C ASP A 49 10.64 -29.46 -2.64
N ALA A 50 10.12 -28.36 -3.17
CA ALA A 50 9.19 -27.48 -2.47
C ALA A 50 7.87 -28.19 -2.07
N ASN A 51 7.41 -29.15 -2.86
CA ASN A 51 6.20 -29.90 -2.54
C ASN A 51 6.44 -30.86 -1.37
N ASP A 52 7.58 -31.56 -1.35
CA ASP A 52 7.98 -32.42 -0.23
C ASP A 52 8.05 -31.60 1.09
N PHE A 53 8.62 -30.38 1.03
CA PHE A 53 8.62 -29.47 2.18
C PHE A 53 7.20 -29.13 2.64
N ILE A 54 6.32 -28.74 1.71
CA ILE A 54 4.92 -28.35 2.03
C ILE A 54 4.15 -29.51 2.64
N PHE A 55 4.28 -30.71 2.07
CA PHE A 55 3.62 -31.90 2.61
C PHE A 55 4.09 -32.22 4.02
N ARG A 56 5.39 -32.16 4.29
CA ARG A 56 5.93 -32.38 5.64
C ARG A 56 5.49 -31.31 6.64
N ALA A 57 5.40 -30.04 6.21
CA ALA A 57 4.87 -28.97 7.06
C ALA A 57 3.40 -29.20 7.41
N ILE A 58 2.59 -29.66 6.45
CA ILE A 58 1.18 -30.02 6.68
C ILE A 58 1.09 -31.22 7.63
N ASP A 59 1.92 -32.24 7.45
CA ASP A 59 1.97 -33.40 8.32
C ASP A 59 2.31 -33.04 9.77
N VAL A 60 3.28 -32.17 9.95
CA VAL A 60 3.64 -31.63 11.27
C VAL A 60 2.47 -30.87 11.88
N PHE A 61 1.78 -30.04 11.09
CA PHE A 61 0.62 -29.28 11.56
C PHE A 61 -0.56 -30.20 11.94
N LEU A 62 -0.89 -31.20 11.11
CA LEU A 62 -1.95 -32.16 11.39
C LEU A 62 -1.60 -33.07 12.59
N ALA A 63 -0.33 -33.42 12.75
CA ALA A 63 0.13 -34.18 13.91
C ALA A 63 0.05 -33.32 15.19
N TRP A 64 0.36 -32.02 15.08
CA TRP A 64 0.21 -31.03 16.14
C TRP A 64 -1.24 -30.92 16.63
N GLU A 65 -2.20 -30.74 15.73
CA GLU A 65 -3.63 -30.71 16.02
C GLU A 65 -4.11 -31.95 16.80
N LYS A 66 -3.52 -33.10 16.50
CA LYS A 66 -3.87 -34.37 17.17
C LYS A 66 -3.19 -34.57 18.52
N ASN A 67 -1.92 -34.22 18.62
CA ASN A 67 -1.15 -34.40 19.85
C ASN A 67 0.12 -33.50 19.85
N PRO A 68 0.02 -32.27 20.35
CA PRO A 68 1.12 -31.30 20.38
C PRO A 68 2.37 -31.84 21.11
N ILE A 69 2.17 -32.57 22.21
CA ILE A 69 3.27 -33.09 23.05
C ILE A 69 4.12 -34.08 22.26
N LYS A 70 3.51 -35.02 21.50
CA LYS A 70 4.26 -35.97 20.69
C LYS A 70 5.01 -35.31 19.53
N VAL A 71 4.51 -34.21 18.98
CA VAL A 71 5.21 -33.46 17.95
C VAL A 71 6.42 -32.77 18.55
N ILE A 72 6.29 -32.18 19.72
CA ILE A 72 7.41 -31.57 20.44
C ILE A 72 8.45 -32.62 20.80
N GLU A 73 8.08 -33.77 21.35
CA GLU A 73 8.98 -34.86 21.65
C GLU A 73 9.80 -35.31 20.41
N LYS A 74 9.17 -35.38 19.24
CA LYS A 74 9.88 -35.70 17.98
C LYS A 74 10.79 -34.60 17.45
N LEU A 75 10.45 -33.33 17.72
CA LEU A 75 11.26 -32.19 17.35
C LEU A 75 12.45 -31.98 18.31
N THR A 76 12.38 -32.52 19.53
CA THR A 76 13.42 -32.39 20.55
C THR A 76 14.66 -33.24 20.30
N ASP A 77 14.58 -34.30 19.49
CA ASP A 77 15.77 -35.02 19.01
C ASP A 77 16.62 -34.14 18.06
N MET A 78 16.16 -32.98 17.70
CA MET A 78 16.84 -31.99 16.88
C MET A 78 16.94 -30.70 17.72
N GLU A 79 18.14 -30.16 17.91
CA GLU A 79 18.24 -28.81 18.55
C GLU A 79 17.38 -27.81 17.77
N PRO A 80 16.32 -27.25 18.41
CA PRO A 80 15.43 -26.36 17.70
C PRO A 80 16.16 -25.07 17.32
N THR A 81 16.02 -24.63 16.09
CA THR A 81 16.47 -23.31 15.69
C THR A 81 15.63 -22.24 16.40
N MET A 82 16.18 -21.04 16.58
CA MET A 82 15.49 -19.93 17.26
C MET A 82 14.06 -19.64 16.74
N PRO A 83 13.78 -19.63 15.42
CA PRO A 83 12.42 -19.50 14.92
C PRO A 83 11.47 -20.63 15.33
N GLN A 84 11.97 -21.86 15.41
CA GLN A 84 11.18 -23.01 15.85
C GLN A 84 10.87 -22.91 17.34
N PHE A 85 11.83 -22.44 18.14
CA PHE A 85 11.63 -22.24 19.56
C PHE A 85 10.64 -21.11 19.86
N ALA A 86 10.74 -19.98 19.17
CA ALA A 86 9.80 -18.88 19.28
C ALA A 86 8.37 -19.30 18.89
N PHE A 87 8.23 -20.08 17.82
CA PHE A 87 6.96 -20.65 17.40
C PHE A 87 6.38 -21.58 18.48
N MET A 88 7.19 -22.46 19.06
CA MET A 88 6.75 -23.36 20.12
C MET A 88 6.34 -22.58 21.39
N GLN A 89 7.07 -21.53 21.75
CA GLN A 89 6.78 -20.70 22.90
C GLN A 89 5.45 -19.94 22.75
N SER A 90 5.10 -19.53 21.53
CA SER A 90 3.80 -18.87 21.24
C SER A 90 2.61 -19.83 21.27
N MET A 91 2.85 -21.13 21.13
CA MET A 91 1.79 -22.15 21.00
C MET A 91 1.61 -23.01 22.27
N VAL A 92 2.53 -22.97 23.20
CA VAL A 92 2.55 -23.87 24.37
C VAL A 92 2.82 -23.06 25.64
N ASP A 93 2.05 -23.36 26.69
CA ASP A 93 2.26 -22.78 28.02
C ASP A 93 3.71 -22.96 28.50
N SER A 94 4.28 -21.93 29.12
CA SER A 94 5.67 -21.91 29.61
C SER A 94 5.99 -23.06 30.57
N ASP A 95 5.01 -23.53 31.34
CA ASP A 95 5.21 -24.63 32.27
C ASP A 95 5.30 -25.99 31.58
N VAL A 96 4.63 -26.15 30.44
CA VAL A 96 4.76 -27.32 29.56
C VAL A 96 6.13 -27.31 28.89
N LEU A 97 6.61 -26.15 28.43
CA LEU A 97 7.95 -26.00 27.85
C LEU A 97 9.06 -26.36 28.85
N LYS A 98 8.93 -25.96 30.14
CA LYS A 98 9.90 -26.34 31.18
C LYS A 98 9.96 -27.85 31.44
N GLN A 99 8.83 -28.55 31.27
CA GLN A 99 8.80 -30.00 31.45
C GLN A 99 9.46 -30.73 30.28
N ILE A 100 9.33 -30.21 29.08
CA ILE A 100 9.84 -30.82 27.84
C ILE A 100 11.31 -30.47 27.60
N TYR A 101 11.71 -29.24 27.98
CA TYR A 101 13.08 -28.76 27.88
C TYR A 101 13.71 -28.51 29.25
N PRO A 102 14.37 -29.52 29.85
CA PRO A 102 15.13 -29.30 31.08
C PRO A 102 16.20 -28.22 30.85
N GLY A 103 16.14 -27.14 31.61
CA GLY A 103 17.02 -25.99 31.44
C GLY A 103 16.40 -24.77 30.76
N TYR A 104 15.11 -24.83 30.42
CA TYR A 104 14.34 -23.62 30.10
C TYR A 104 14.00 -22.84 31.42
N PRO A 105 14.16 -21.51 31.53
CA PRO A 105 14.62 -20.60 30.49
C PRO A 105 16.14 -20.43 30.38
N GLU A 106 16.94 -21.02 31.26
CA GLU A 106 18.38 -20.75 31.40
C GLU A 106 19.14 -21.04 30.09
N LYS A 107 18.81 -22.12 29.41
CA LYS A 107 19.47 -22.51 28.16
C LYS A 107 18.96 -21.74 26.95
N TYR A 108 17.68 -21.43 26.90
CA TYR A 108 17.03 -20.86 25.71
C TYR A 108 16.55 -19.42 25.91
N GLY A 109 16.38 -18.98 27.18
CA GLY A 109 16.01 -17.62 27.52
C GLY A 109 17.05 -16.60 27.08
N ASP A 110 18.34 -16.91 27.19
CA ASP A 110 19.42 -16.04 26.73
C ASP A 110 19.42 -15.90 25.20
N ALA A 111 19.16 -16.96 24.48
CA ALA A 111 19.07 -16.93 23.02
C ALA A 111 17.81 -16.18 22.56
N TRP A 112 16.69 -16.30 23.28
CA TRP A 112 15.48 -15.50 23.07
C TRP A 112 15.71 -14.02 23.37
N ASN A 113 16.33 -13.70 24.49
CA ASN A 113 16.72 -12.34 24.84
C ASN A 113 17.72 -11.74 23.85
N GLN A 114 18.61 -12.55 23.31
CA GLN A 114 19.56 -12.13 22.26
C GLN A 114 18.84 -11.88 20.93
N PHE A 115 17.84 -12.70 20.58
CA PHE A 115 16.96 -12.46 19.44
C PHE A 115 16.14 -11.18 19.62
N LEU A 116 15.50 -10.98 20.77
CA LEU A 116 14.75 -9.75 21.07
C LEU A 116 15.64 -8.48 21.00
N ARG A 117 16.89 -8.58 21.46
CA ARG A 117 17.87 -7.48 21.33
C ARG A 117 18.38 -7.26 19.90
N SER A 118 18.33 -8.27 19.06
CA SER A 118 18.69 -8.16 17.63
C SER A 118 17.57 -7.54 16.78
N VAL A 119 16.33 -7.53 17.31
CA VAL A 119 15.21 -6.81 16.71
C VAL A 119 15.32 -5.33 17.11
N PRO A 120 15.52 -4.40 16.17
CA PRO A 120 15.72 -2.99 16.54
C PRO A 120 14.57 -2.43 17.35
N ASN A 121 14.86 -1.93 18.58
CA ASN A 121 13.96 -1.20 19.47
C ASN A 121 12.86 -1.97 20.22
N LEU A 122 13.09 -3.20 20.60
CA LEU A 122 12.31 -3.81 21.68
C LEU A 122 12.92 -3.38 23.03
N ASP A 123 12.36 -2.34 23.63
CA ASP A 123 12.69 -2.00 25.01
C ASP A 123 12.25 -3.12 25.94
N SER A 124 13.12 -3.45 26.92
CA SER A 124 13.03 -4.59 27.84
C SER A 124 11.83 -4.56 28.81
N ASN A 125 10.89 -3.64 28.65
CA ASN A 125 9.68 -3.48 29.46
C ASN A 125 8.36 -3.76 28.72
N THR A 126 8.41 -4.21 27.47
CA THR A 126 7.18 -4.55 26.75
C THR A 126 6.77 -5.98 27.09
N ASN A 127 5.53 -6.16 27.55
CA ASN A 127 4.95 -7.49 27.76
C ASN A 127 5.05 -8.30 26.47
N GLU A 128 5.73 -9.44 26.50
CA GLU A 128 6.01 -10.32 25.34
C GLU A 128 4.75 -10.66 24.55
N SER A 129 3.62 -10.85 25.23
CA SER A 129 2.30 -11.07 24.62
C SER A 129 1.83 -9.91 23.72
N GLN A 130 2.11 -8.65 24.09
CA GLN A 130 1.67 -7.47 23.32
C GLN A 130 2.48 -7.28 22.04
N VAL A 131 3.76 -7.66 22.04
CA VAL A 131 4.60 -7.56 20.82
C VAL A 131 4.19 -8.61 19.80
N ILE A 132 3.89 -9.82 20.24
CA ILE A 132 3.41 -10.90 19.38
C ILE A 132 2.03 -10.56 18.83
N GLU A 133 1.10 -10.09 19.64
CA GLU A 133 -0.23 -9.62 19.18
C GLU A 133 -0.12 -8.50 18.15
N GLN A 134 0.73 -7.49 18.35
CA GLN A 134 0.87 -6.37 17.41
C GLN A 134 1.49 -6.77 16.07
N VAL A 135 2.41 -7.72 16.04
CA VAL A 135 2.95 -8.25 14.78
C VAL A 135 1.89 -9.05 14.02
N PHE A 136 1.08 -9.85 14.73
CA PHE A 136 0.00 -10.62 14.13
C PHE A 136 -1.23 -9.76 13.78
N GLU A 137 -1.59 -8.77 14.58
CA GLU A 137 -2.69 -7.85 14.26
C GLU A 137 -2.43 -7.00 13.01
N SER A 138 -1.18 -6.58 12.77
CA SER A 138 -0.86 -5.77 11.60
C SER A 138 -1.01 -6.52 10.27
N ASP A 139 -0.76 -7.83 10.24
CA ASP A 139 -0.94 -8.66 9.05
C ASP A 139 -2.39 -9.12 8.88
N TYR A 140 -3.15 -9.18 9.98
CA TYR A 140 -4.54 -9.67 10.00
C TYR A 140 -5.48 -8.90 9.04
N GLU A 141 -5.44 -7.57 9.03
CA GLU A 141 -6.30 -6.78 8.12
C GLU A 141 -5.91 -7.00 6.65
N PHE A 142 -4.62 -7.12 6.34
CA PHE A 142 -4.17 -7.40 4.99
C PHE A 142 -4.59 -8.81 4.54
N GLU A 143 -4.35 -9.84 5.34
CA GLU A 143 -4.75 -11.22 5.04
C GLU A 143 -6.26 -11.36 4.93
N LYS A 144 -7.01 -10.67 5.79
CA LYS A 144 -8.47 -10.63 5.75
C LYS A 144 -8.98 -10.02 4.45
N ILE A 145 -8.36 -8.95 3.95
CA ILE A 145 -8.72 -8.34 2.68
C ILE A 145 -8.36 -9.28 1.54
N HIS A 146 -7.17 -9.82 1.54
CA HIS A 146 -6.71 -10.73 0.51
C HIS A 146 -7.60 -11.98 0.40
N SER A 147 -7.92 -12.64 1.51
CA SER A 147 -8.80 -13.82 1.54
C SER A 147 -10.22 -13.53 1.08
N ASN A 148 -10.71 -12.32 1.31
CA ASN A 148 -12.07 -11.91 0.97
C ASN A 148 -12.19 -11.16 -0.37
N LEU A 149 -11.09 -10.90 -1.06
CA LEU A 149 -11.06 -10.03 -2.24
C LEU A 149 -12.04 -10.47 -3.33
N ASN A 150 -12.07 -11.76 -3.67
CA ASN A 150 -12.97 -12.30 -4.70
C ASN A 150 -14.45 -12.12 -4.31
N SER A 151 -14.81 -12.46 -3.07
CA SER A 151 -16.19 -12.31 -2.59
C SER A 151 -16.61 -10.84 -2.50
N SER A 152 -15.68 -9.94 -2.16
CA SER A 152 -15.92 -8.50 -2.17
C SER A 152 -16.10 -7.95 -3.58
N ARG A 153 -15.30 -8.43 -4.54
CA ARG A 153 -15.46 -8.09 -5.96
C ARG A 153 -16.81 -8.51 -6.50
N GLU A 154 -17.27 -9.73 -6.21
CA GLU A 154 -18.60 -10.19 -6.64
C GLU A 154 -19.72 -9.34 -6.02
N PHE A 155 -19.62 -8.99 -4.75
CA PHE A 155 -20.57 -8.09 -4.11
C PHE A 155 -20.59 -6.71 -4.77
N ILE A 156 -19.42 -6.10 -5.01
CA ILE A 156 -19.31 -4.77 -5.64
C ILE A 156 -19.81 -4.78 -7.10
N LYS A 157 -19.60 -5.87 -7.86
CA LYS A 157 -20.12 -6.00 -9.24
C LYS A 157 -21.64 -5.83 -9.31
N GLN A 158 -22.37 -6.27 -8.31
CA GLN A 158 -23.83 -6.23 -8.26
C GLN A 158 -24.39 -4.84 -7.95
N ILE A 159 -23.60 -3.94 -7.36
CA ILE A 159 -24.06 -2.62 -6.94
C ILE A 159 -24.07 -1.63 -8.11
N ASN A 160 -25.16 -0.87 -8.27
CA ASN A 160 -25.26 0.26 -9.17
C ASN A 160 -24.96 1.57 -8.41
N PHE A 161 -23.71 2.06 -8.53
CA PHE A 161 -23.26 3.25 -7.81
C PHE A 161 -23.78 4.57 -8.37
N LYS A 162 -24.34 4.60 -9.60
CA LYS A 162 -24.89 5.84 -10.21
C LYS A 162 -26.01 6.43 -9.36
N ASN A 163 -26.89 5.54 -8.88
CA ASN A 163 -28.16 5.90 -8.25
C ASN A 163 -28.10 5.90 -6.72
N ILE A 164 -26.91 5.74 -6.13
CA ILE A 164 -26.82 5.76 -4.68
C ILE A 164 -27.02 7.19 -4.19
N THR A 165 -28.07 7.35 -3.39
CA THR A 165 -28.39 8.53 -2.60
C THR A 165 -28.63 8.12 -1.15
N LYS A 166 -28.56 9.07 -0.24
CA LYS A 166 -28.88 8.85 1.16
C LYS A 166 -29.90 9.90 1.62
N GLU A 167 -31.08 9.44 1.95
CA GLU A 167 -32.15 10.35 2.38
C GLU A 167 -31.75 11.13 3.63
N GLY A 168 -32.00 12.43 3.60
CA GLY A 168 -31.66 13.34 4.70
C GLY A 168 -30.18 13.68 4.86
N TYR A 169 -29.34 13.34 3.87
CA TYR A 169 -27.94 13.73 3.79
C TYR A 169 -27.66 14.58 2.56
N ASP A 170 -26.76 15.54 2.70
CA ASP A 170 -26.28 16.35 1.58
C ASP A 170 -25.18 15.62 0.84
N ASN A 171 -25.23 15.63 -0.50
CA ASN A 171 -24.14 15.14 -1.33
C ASN A 171 -23.04 16.20 -1.42
N ILE A 172 -21.92 15.95 -0.76
CA ILE A 172 -20.81 16.90 -0.70
C ILE A 172 -19.91 16.72 -1.93
N GLN A 173 -19.63 17.81 -2.60
CA GLN A 173 -18.81 17.83 -3.82
C GLN A 173 -17.35 18.14 -3.53
N PHE A 174 -16.50 17.83 -4.50
CA PHE A 174 -15.13 18.33 -4.57
C PHE A 174 -15.16 19.80 -4.98
N ASP A 175 -14.15 20.56 -4.57
CA ASP A 175 -14.07 22.01 -4.85
C ASP A 175 -13.78 22.35 -6.34
N GLY A 176 -13.48 21.35 -7.16
CA GLY A 176 -13.18 21.50 -8.58
C GLY A 176 -11.73 21.87 -8.90
N TRP A 177 -10.82 21.87 -7.92
CA TRP A 177 -9.41 22.21 -8.13
C TRP A 177 -8.81 21.46 -9.34
N PRO A 178 -8.20 22.15 -10.34
CA PRO A 178 -7.85 21.56 -11.64
C PRO A 178 -6.56 20.74 -11.64
N LEU A 179 -5.80 20.77 -10.54
CA LEU A 179 -4.57 20.01 -10.31
C LEU A 179 -4.80 18.88 -9.32
N LEU A 180 -3.93 17.90 -9.33
CA LEU A 180 -3.67 17.11 -8.13
C LEU A 180 -2.74 17.91 -7.21
N PHE A 181 -3.06 17.95 -5.93
CA PHE A 181 -2.20 18.66 -4.98
C PHE A 181 -0.81 18.05 -4.93
N THR A 182 0.19 18.90 -4.67
CA THR A 182 1.62 18.48 -4.64
C THR A 182 1.89 17.36 -3.63
N HIS A 183 1.08 17.27 -2.58
CA HIS A 183 1.20 16.20 -1.59
C HIS A 183 0.58 14.86 -2.02
N TYR A 184 -0.07 14.76 -3.19
CA TYR A 184 -0.53 13.50 -3.79
C TYR A 184 0.49 12.98 -4.81
N SER A 185 1.75 12.93 -4.40
CA SER A 185 2.86 12.46 -5.25
C SER A 185 2.82 10.95 -5.54
N ARG A 186 1.95 10.22 -4.90
CA ARG A 186 1.72 8.78 -5.07
C ARG A 186 0.24 8.46 -5.08
N LEU A 187 -0.15 7.44 -5.85
CA LEU A 187 -1.54 7.01 -6.06
C LEU A 187 -1.84 5.64 -5.41
N LEU A 188 -0.82 4.86 -5.08
CA LEU A 188 -0.98 3.57 -4.40
C LEU A 188 -1.81 3.66 -3.11
N PRO A 189 -1.65 4.69 -2.24
CA PRO A 189 -2.51 4.86 -1.07
C PRO A 189 -4.00 4.92 -1.40
N VAL A 190 -4.35 5.46 -2.57
CA VAL A 190 -5.72 5.54 -3.06
C VAL A 190 -6.26 4.14 -3.40
N LYS A 191 -5.46 3.31 -4.08
CA LYS A 191 -5.85 1.94 -4.41
C LYS A 191 -6.05 1.09 -3.15
N ILE A 192 -5.14 1.18 -2.20
CA ILE A 192 -5.24 0.50 -0.91
C ILE A 192 -6.56 0.88 -0.20
N ALA A 193 -6.86 2.18 -0.14
CA ALA A 193 -8.05 2.68 0.51
C ALA A 193 -9.36 2.17 -0.14
N ILE A 194 -9.45 2.16 -1.48
CA ILE A 194 -10.67 1.67 -2.13
C ILE A 194 -10.83 0.16 -2.03
N CYS A 195 -9.74 -0.61 -1.95
CA CYS A 195 -9.81 -2.05 -1.71
C CYS A 195 -10.39 -2.35 -0.34
N LEU A 196 -9.99 -1.61 0.70
CA LEU A 196 -10.63 -1.70 2.01
C LEU A 196 -12.09 -1.27 1.95
N LEU A 197 -12.40 -0.15 1.30
CA LEU A 197 -13.77 0.35 1.21
C LEU A 197 -14.72 -0.71 0.63
N GLY A 198 -14.33 -1.37 -0.46
CA GLY A 198 -15.11 -2.46 -1.06
C GLY A 198 -15.26 -3.67 -0.13
N ASN A 199 -14.23 -4.02 0.63
CA ASN A 199 -14.30 -5.08 1.63
C ASN A 199 -15.27 -4.72 2.77
N MET A 200 -15.20 -3.50 3.30
CA MET A 200 -16.14 -3.01 4.33
C MET A 200 -17.59 -2.98 3.84
N MET A 201 -17.82 -2.58 2.58
CA MET A 201 -19.16 -2.62 1.97
C MET A 201 -19.73 -4.04 1.96
N ARG A 202 -18.93 -5.03 1.63
CA ARG A 202 -19.33 -6.44 1.67
C ARG A 202 -19.58 -6.91 3.11
N GLU A 203 -18.69 -6.60 4.04
CA GLU A 203 -18.83 -6.97 5.46
C GLU A 203 -20.14 -6.45 6.06
N GLN A 204 -20.45 -5.19 5.80
CA GLN A 204 -21.66 -4.53 6.31
C GLN A 204 -22.89 -4.76 5.43
N LYS A 205 -22.73 -5.47 4.30
CA LYS A 205 -23.79 -5.66 3.29
C LYS A 205 -24.46 -4.33 2.89
N SER A 206 -23.66 -3.27 2.83
CA SER A 206 -24.13 -1.91 2.57
C SER A 206 -23.25 -1.23 1.52
N PRO A 207 -23.82 -0.53 0.53
CA PRO A 207 -23.04 0.25 -0.42
C PRO A 207 -22.55 1.57 0.16
N VAL A 208 -22.92 1.91 1.39
CA VAL A 208 -22.59 3.18 2.06
C VAL A 208 -22.04 2.87 3.44
N ILE A 209 -20.86 3.40 3.75
CA ILE A 209 -20.09 3.10 4.96
C ILE A 209 -19.87 4.37 5.78
N SER A 210 -19.73 4.24 7.11
CA SER A 210 -19.25 5.31 7.98
C SER A 210 -17.85 5.76 7.53
N PHE A 211 -17.69 7.06 7.26
CA PHE A 211 -16.41 7.61 6.83
C PHE A 211 -15.36 7.57 7.94
N ASN A 212 -15.78 7.76 9.20
CA ASN A 212 -14.85 7.72 10.32
C ASN A 212 -14.27 6.32 10.54
N ASP A 213 -15.12 5.28 10.46
CA ASP A 213 -14.68 3.88 10.59
C ASP A 213 -13.76 3.50 9.44
N PHE A 214 -14.13 3.90 8.20
CA PHE A 214 -13.29 3.70 7.04
C PHE A 214 -11.93 4.36 7.19
N LYS A 215 -11.89 5.63 7.64
CA LYS A 215 -10.68 6.44 7.76
C LYS A 215 -9.66 5.83 8.73
N GLY A 216 -10.13 5.25 9.84
CA GLY A 216 -9.28 4.52 10.80
C GLY A 216 -8.67 3.28 10.15
N ARG A 217 -9.50 2.33 9.76
CA ARG A 217 -9.07 1.06 9.18
C ARG A 217 -8.23 1.21 7.90
N ALA A 218 -8.51 2.25 7.07
CA ALA A 218 -7.71 2.51 5.87
C ALA A 218 -6.28 2.96 6.19
N TYR A 219 -6.09 3.66 7.31
CA TYR A 219 -4.76 4.00 7.78
C TYR A 219 -4.01 2.76 8.28
N ASP A 220 -4.65 1.92 9.09
CA ASP A 220 -4.06 0.71 9.65
C ASP A 220 -3.61 -0.26 8.55
N LEU A 221 -4.46 -0.45 7.53
CA LEU A 221 -4.10 -1.24 6.35
C LEU A 221 -2.92 -0.65 5.57
N ALA A 222 -2.92 0.67 5.35
CA ALA A 222 -1.83 1.34 4.63
C ALA A 222 -0.51 1.25 5.41
N GLU A 223 -0.56 1.32 6.74
CA GLU A 223 0.61 1.14 7.60
C GLU A 223 1.12 -0.30 7.56
N SER A 224 0.24 -1.30 7.62
CA SER A 224 0.60 -2.72 7.50
C SER A 224 1.32 -3.00 6.17
N ILE A 225 0.74 -2.55 5.06
CA ILE A 225 1.37 -2.68 3.73
C ILE A 225 2.71 -1.94 3.69
N SER A 226 2.80 -0.75 4.29
CA SER A 226 4.04 0.01 4.37
C SER A 226 5.15 -0.74 5.12
N LYS A 227 4.82 -1.38 6.25
CA LYS A 227 5.76 -2.22 7.01
C LYS A 227 6.31 -3.34 6.14
N ARG A 228 5.44 -4.09 5.48
CA ARG A 228 5.83 -5.18 4.56
C ARG A 228 6.75 -4.70 3.44
N LEU A 229 6.35 -3.64 2.73
CA LEU A 229 7.13 -3.09 1.62
C LEU A 229 8.48 -2.53 2.09
N THR A 230 8.53 -1.86 3.25
CA THR A 230 9.77 -1.32 3.81
C THR A 230 10.78 -2.42 4.15
N VAL A 231 10.32 -3.55 4.68
CA VAL A 231 11.17 -4.73 4.94
C VAL A 231 11.73 -5.27 3.62
N TYR A 232 10.85 -5.53 2.65
CA TYR A 232 11.26 -5.99 1.31
C TYR A 232 12.28 -5.06 0.65
N GLU A 233 12.04 -3.76 0.68
CA GLU A 233 12.93 -2.74 0.08
C GLU A 233 14.31 -2.72 0.76
N LYS A 234 14.35 -2.90 2.08
CA LYS A 234 15.60 -2.97 2.85
C LYS A 234 16.38 -4.25 2.53
N GLU A 235 15.71 -5.41 2.52
CA GLU A 235 16.31 -6.71 2.20
C GLU A 235 16.89 -6.73 0.78
N ASN A 236 16.18 -6.12 -0.18
CA ASN A 236 16.58 -6.05 -1.58
C ASN A 236 17.43 -4.81 -1.92
N ARG A 237 17.87 -4.05 -0.91
CA ARG A 237 18.73 -2.86 -1.06
C ARG A 237 18.20 -1.86 -2.10
N LYS A 238 16.86 -1.69 -2.13
CA LYS A 238 16.21 -0.79 -3.08
C LYS A 238 16.66 0.65 -2.89
N LYS A 239 17.05 1.30 -3.96
CA LYS A 239 17.38 2.72 -3.98
C LYS A 239 16.13 3.55 -3.69
N ARG A 240 16.30 4.83 -3.37
CA ARG A 240 15.21 5.76 -3.04
C ARG A 240 14.15 5.83 -4.16
N GLU A 241 14.58 5.88 -5.40
CA GLU A 241 13.78 5.97 -6.61
C GLU A 241 12.96 4.72 -6.90
N GLU A 242 13.42 3.56 -6.44
CA GLU A 242 12.76 2.27 -6.63
C GLU A 242 11.72 1.93 -5.54
N LYS A 243 11.62 2.76 -4.49
CA LYS A 243 10.78 2.47 -3.32
C LYS A 243 9.31 2.71 -3.59
N ILE A 244 8.51 1.67 -3.46
CA ILE A 244 7.05 1.70 -3.55
C ILE A 244 6.40 2.16 -2.24
N SER A 245 7.04 1.90 -1.09
CA SER A 245 6.56 2.38 0.22
C SER A 245 6.50 3.91 0.33
N THR A 246 7.15 4.61 -0.62
CA THR A 246 7.09 6.08 -0.70
C THR A 246 5.64 6.54 -0.87
N GLY A 247 5.17 7.39 0.03
CA GLY A 247 3.77 7.88 0.03
C GLY A 247 2.84 7.10 0.96
N LEU A 248 3.26 5.96 1.49
CA LEU A 248 2.56 5.25 2.56
C LEU A 248 2.95 5.79 3.95
N PRO A 249 2.19 5.48 5.01
CA PRO A 249 2.57 5.85 6.37
C PRO A 249 3.95 5.27 6.71
N LYS A 250 4.78 6.06 7.38
CA LYS A 250 6.04 5.51 7.90
C LYS A 250 5.73 4.59 9.07
N PRO A 251 6.23 3.35 9.06
CA PRO A 251 6.06 2.47 10.20
C PRO A 251 6.70 3.08 11.45
N TYR A 252 5.98 3.12 12.55
CA TYR A 252 6.51 3.54 13.83
C TYR A 252 6.94 2.31 14.64
N ILE A 253 8.06 2.46 15.36
CA ILE A 253 8.70 1.38 16.11
C ILE A 253 8.35 1.46 17.60
N SER A 254 7.75 2.56 18.05
CA SER A 254 7.42 2.82 19.46
C SER A 254 5.94 2.69 19.73
N ASN A 255 5.59 2.06 20.84
CA ASN A 255 4.20 1.92 21.32
C ASN A 255 3.58 3.23 21.82
N GLU A 256 4.40 4.25 22.10
CA GLU A 256 3.91 5.57 22.48
C GLU A 256 3.77 6.45 21.24
N ILE A 257 2.54 6.79 20.91
CA ILE A 257 2.24 7.73 19.84
C ILE A 257 2.62 9.14 20.30
N THR A 258 3.73 9.66 19.82
CA THR A 258 4.11 11.04 20.06
C THR A 258 3.14 12.01 19.39
N ALA A 259 3.02 13.25 19.90
CA ALA A 259 2.20 14.29 19.26
C ALA A 259 2.59 14.53 17.79
N LYS A 260 3.87 14.35 17.42
CA LYS A 260 4.36 14.45 16.05
C LYS A 260 3.84 13.30 15.16
N GLN A 261 3.76 12.10 15.70
CA GLN A 261 3.22 10.92 15.00
C GLN A 261 1.72 11.06 14.78
N ALA A 262 0.96 11.41 15.82
CA ALA A 262 -0.48 11.68 15.71
C ALA A 262 -0.79 12.75 14.65
N LEU A 263 0.01 13.81 14.58
CA LEU A 263 -0.13 14.84 13.56
C LEU A 263 0.20 14.31 12.15
N ALA A 264 1.21 13.45 12.01
CA ALA A 264 1.58 12.85 10.73
C ALA A 264 0.48 11.89 10.24
N GLU A 265 -0.08 11.06 11.13
CA GLU A 265 -1.23 10.21 10.87
C GLU A 265 -2.45 11.02 10.42
N GLN A 266 -2.82 12.06 11.18
CA GLN A 266 -3.94 12.92 10.83
C GLN A 266 -3.73 13.60 9.45
N ARG A 267 -2.52 14.07 9.16
CA ARG A 267 -2.15 14.63 7.85
C ARG A 267 -2.26 13.62 6.73
N TYR A 268 -1.86 12.36 6.96
CA TYR A 268 -1.99 11.29 5.99
C TYR A 268 -3.47 10.99 5.72
N LYS A 269 -4.27 10.80 6.77
CA LYS A 269 -5.71 10.55 6.69
C LYS A 269 -6.43 11.67 5.94
N ASP A 270 -6.13 12.93 6.26
CA ASP A 270 -6.73 14.09 5.58
C ASP A 270 -6.30 14.22 4.13
N ARG A 271 -5.05 13.90 3.82
CA ARG A 271 -4.47 13.97 2.49
C ARG A 271 -5.11 12.96 1.53
N TYR A 272 -5.09 11.70 1.90
CA TYR A 272 -5.51 10.64 1.01
C TYR A 272 -7.01 10.34 1.11
N PHE A 273 -7.52 10.18 2.33
CA PHE A 273 -8.92 9.79 2.54
C PHE A 273 -9.84 11.00 2.52
N GLY A 274 -9.41 12.09 3.12
CA GLY A 274 -10.07 13.39 3.01
C GLY A 274 -10.67 13.92 4.31
N LYS A 275 -11.24 15.13 4.18
CA LYS A 275 -11.95 15.84 5.24
C LYS A 275 -12.96 16.83 4.67
N LEU A 276 -13.98 17.16 5.46
CA LEU A 276 -14.86 18.28 5.19
C LEU A 276 -14.09 19.60 5.36
N LYS A 277 -14.30 20.52 4.43
CA LYS A 277 -13.74 21.86 4.44
C LYS A 277 -14.85 22.87 4.19
N LYS A 278 -15.00 23.81 5.10
CA LYS A 278 -15.95 24.91 4.92
C LYS A 278 -15.20 26.10 4.34
N SER A 279 -15.68 26.61 3.21
CA SER A 279 -15.17 27.85 2.63
C SER A 279 -15.47 29.03 3.58
N GLN A 280 -14.46 29.85 3.83
CA GLN A 280 -14.64 31.07 4.64
C GLN A 280 -15.43 32.14 3.88
N ASP A 281 -15.29 32.19 2.54
CA ASP A 281 -15.86 33.20 1.69
C ASP A 281 -17.32 32.89 1.33
N SER A 282 -17.62 31.68 0.87
CA SER A 282 -18.95 31.25 0.42
C SER A 282 -19.79 30.55 1.48
N GLY A 283 -19.18 30.12 2.58
CA GLY A 283 -19.83 29.24 3.57
C GLY A 283 -20.13 27.82 3.08
N GLU A 284 -19.82 27.52 1.83
CA GLU A 284 -20.04 26.22 1.20
C GLU A 284 -19.14 25.14 1.83
N THR A 285 -19.71 23.96 2.03
CA THR A 285 -18.97 22.79 2.50
C THR A 285 -18.56 21.94 1.32
N THR A 286 -17.25 21.74 1.17
CA THR A 286 -16.64 20.85 0.18
C THR A 286 -15.89 19.71 0.86
N PHE A 287 -15.51 18.70 0.10
CA PHE A 287 -14.70 17.61 0.60
C PHE A 287 -13.32 17.59 -0.10
N GLU A 288 -12.26 17.67 0.69
CA GLU A 288 -10.88 17.71 0.22
C GLU A 288 -10.18 16.38 0.53
N GLY A 289 -9.51 15.77 -0.44
CA GLY A 289 -8.76 14.52 -0.30
C GLY A 289 -8.52 13.84 -1.66
N ALA A 290 -7.51 12.96 -1.75
CA ALA A 290 -7.13 12.33 -3.01
C ALA A 290 -8.26 11.47 -3.60
N LEU A 291 -8.95 10.69 -2.78
CA LEU A 291 -10.08 9.86 -3.22
C LEU A 291 -11.16 10.67 -3.94
N MET A 292 -11.48 11.84 -3.38
CA MET A 292 -12.50 12.73 -3.95
C MET A 292 -11.95 13.49 -5.17
N ALA A 293 -10.70 13.96 -5.08
CA ALA A 293 -10.03 14.65 -6.18
C ALA A 293 -9.94 13.80 -7.46
N LEU A 294 -9.79 12.48 -7.31
CA LEU A 294 -9.76 11.52 -8.43
C LEU A 294 -11.15 11.11 -8.91
N GLY A 295 -12.22 11.54 -8.24
CA GLY A 295 -13.59 11.26 -8.63
C GLY A 295 -14.04 9.82 -8.38
N ILE A 296 -13.35 9.09 -7.50
CA ILE A 296 -13.59 7.65 -7.26
C ILE A 296 -14.55 7.37 -6.10
N ILE A 297 -14.87 8.37 -5.29
CA ILE A 297 -15.84 8.27 -4.19
C ILE A 297 -16.91 9.35 -4.27
N LYS A 298 -18.02 9.12 -3.55
CA LYS A 298 -19.03 10.12 -3.18
C LYS A 298 -19.09 10.23 -1.66
N ILE A 299 -19.36 11.41 -1.18
CA ILE A 299 -19.51 11.72 0.25
C ILE A 299 -20.91 12.25 0.51
N PHE A 300 -21.56 11.74 1.53
CA PHE A 300 -22.82 12.23 2.05
C PHE A 300 -22.59 12.72 3.48
N ALA A 301 -23.08 13.92 3.81
CA ALA A 301 -22.93 14.46 5.15
C ALA A 301 -24.25 14.97 5.72
N LYS A 302 -24.45 14.73 7.01
CA LYS A 302 -25.53 15.29 7.81
C LYS A 302 -24.95 15.73 9.15
N LYS A 303 -24.77 17.04 9.32
CA LYS A 303 -24.06 17.59 10.48
C LYS A 303 -22.64 17.01 10.60
N LYS A 304 -22.38 16.22 11.65
CA LYS A 304 -21.08 15.56 11.90
C LYS A 304 -21.03 14.12 11.38
N ASP A 305 -22.16 13.58 10.95
CA ASP A 305 -22.24 12.24 10.39
C ASP A 305 -21.84 12.29 8.91
N VAL A 306 -20.80 11.55 8.54
CA VAL A 306 -20.23 11.52 7.20
C VAL A 306 -20.19 10.08 6.71
N LEU A 307 -20.75 9.86 5.54
CA LEU A 307 -20.81 8.57 4.89
C LEU A 307 -20.05 8.59 3.57
N ILE A 308 -19.46 7.46 3.20
CA ILE A 308 -18.66 7.28 1.99
C ILE A 308 -19.22 6.14 1.13
N THR A 309 -19.16 6.31 -0.18
CA THR A 309 -19.44 5.27 -1.17
C THR A 309 -18.53 5.42 -2.38
N LEU A 310 -18.44 4.38 -3.21
CA LEU A 310 -17.75 4.46 -4.51
C LEU A 310 -18.59 5.24 -5.53
N THR A 311 -17.91 5.79 -6.54
CA THR A 311 -18.54 6.16 -7.83
C THR A 311 -18.51 4.98 -8.80
N ASP A 312 -19.13 5.09 -9.98
CA ASP A 312 -18.91 4.12 -11.06
C ASP A 312 -17.45 4.03 -11.51
N LEU A 313 -16.75 5.17 -11.51
CA LEU A 313 -15.33 5.22 -11.81
C LEU A 313 -14.52 4.49 -10.73
N GLY A 314 -14.85 4.74 -9.45
CA GLY A 314 -14.25 4.03 -8.32
C GLY A 314 -14.54 2.53 -8.33
N LYS A 315 -15.76 2.11 -8.68
CA LYS A 315 -16.09 0.69 -8.90
C LYS A 315 -15.19 0.05 -9.95
N LYS A 316 -15.03 0.69 -11.11
CA LYS A 316 -14.17 0.17 -12.17
C LYS A 316 -12.73 0.03 -11.70
N PHE A 317 -12.19 1.05 -11.05
CA PHE A 317 -10.83 1.01 -10.51
C PHE A 317 -10.66 -0.03 -9.39
N TYR A 318 -11.66 -0.18 -8.51
CA TYR A 318 -11.67 -1.23 -7.48
C TYR A 318 -11.57 -2.64 -8.07
N LEU A 319 -12.26 -2.90 -9.18
CA LEU A 319 -12.36 -4.23 -9.78
C LEU A 319 -11.09 -4.66 -10.53
N LEU A 320 -10.17 -3.75 -10.84
CA LEU A 320 -8.87 -4.08 -11.43
C LEU A 320 -7.97 -4.79 -10.42
N ASP A 321 -7.22 -5.77 -10.91
CA ASP A 321 -6.24 -6.48 -10.10
C ASP A 321 -5.07 -5.56 -9.74
N ASN A 322 -4.56 -5.70 -8.51
CA ASN A 322 -3.43 -4.89 -8.04
C ASN A 322 -2.35 -5.79 -7.42
N PRO A 323 -1.11 -5.73 -7.91
CA PRO A 323 -0.04 -6.58 -7.45
C PRO A 323 0.21 -6.50 -5.93
N ILE A 324 0.15 -5.29 -5.35
CA ILE A 324 0.41 -5.09 -3.91
C ILE A 324 -0.70 -5.69 -3.05
N ILE A 325 -1.95 -5.56 -3.47
CA ILE A 325 -3.12 -6.15 -2.78
C ILE A 325 -3.14 -7.67 -2.96
N ASP A 326 -2.66 -8.18 -4.10
CA ASP A 326 -2.53 -9.62 -4.37
C ASP A 326 -1.29 -10.24 -3.69
N GLY A 327 -0.59 -9.50 -2.82
CA GLY A 327 0.52 -10.00 -1.99
C GLY A 327 1.91 -9.85 -2.62
N MET A 328 2.01 -9.29 -3.81
CA MET A 328 3.32 -8.97 -4.41
C MET A 328 3.94 -7.72 -3.76
N ASN A 329 5.24 -7.55 -3.94
CA ASN A 329 5.96 -6.38 -3.44
C ASN A 329 6.35 -5.38 -4.56
N PHE A 330 6.02 -5.70 -5.81
CA PHE A 330 6.29 -4.90 -7.01
C PHE A 330 5.51 -5.49 -8.20
N PRO A 331 5.06 -4.69 -9.21
CA PRO A 331 5.02 -3.23 -9.24
C PRO A 331 3.85 -2.64 -8.42
N ALA A 332 3.80 -1.31 -8.27
CA ALA A 332 2.73 -0.62 -7.55
C ALA A 332 1.34 -0.84 -8.17
N PHE A 333 1.28 -0.93 -9.50
CA PHE A 333 0.06 -1.09 -10.28
C PHE A 333 0.22 -2.13 -11.39
N SER A 334 -0.87 -2.82 -11.73
CA SER A 334 -0.96 -3.63 -12.93
C SER A 334 -0.99 -2.75 -14.19
N ASN A 335 -0.77 -3.33 -15.37
CA ASN A 335 -0.82 -2.58 -16.63
C ASN A 335 -2.22 -1.98 -16.87
N GLU A 336 -3.27 -2.73 -16.56
CA GLU A 336 -4.66 -2.29 -16.66
C GLU A 336 -4.97 -1.11 -15.73
N GLU A 337 -4.44 -1.14 -14.50
CA GLU A 337 -4.57 -0.02 -13.57
C GLU A 337 -3.84 1.23 -14.05
N ARG A 338 -2.62 1.07 -14.57
CA ARG A 338 -1.81 2.17 -15.11
C ARG A 338 -2.53 2.86 -16.27
N GLU A 339 -3.01 2.08 -17.24
CA GLU A 339 -3.79 2.58 -18.36
C GLU A 339 -5.08 3.26 -17.87
N PHE A 340 -5.79 2.66 -16.94
CA PHE A 340 -7.03 3.22 -16.40
C PHE A 340 -6.81 4.54 -15.64
N LEU A 341 -5.76 4.63 -14.83
CA LEU A 341 -5.39 5.85 -14.13
C LEU A 341 -5.06 6.98 -15.11
N VAL A 342 -4.26 6.69 -16.13
CA VAL A 342 -3.84 7.66 -17.15
C VAL A 342 -5.01 8.11 -18.02
N THR A 343 -5.84 7.17 -18.52
CA THR A 343 -6.84 7.49 -19.54
C THR A 343 -8.22 7.84 -19.00
N LYS A 344 -8.55 7.46 -17.76
CA LYS A 344 -9.90 7.62 -17.22
C LYS A 344 -9.96 8.47 -15.95
N ILE A 345 -8.93 8.43 -15.10
CA ILE A 345 -8.94 9.13 -13.80
C ILE A 345 -8.24 10.49 -13.89
N ILE A 346 -6.99 10.53 -14.34
CA ILE A 346 -6.20 11.77 -14.41
C ILE A 346 -6.85 12.82 -15.31
N PRO A 347 -7.49 12.48 -16.44
CA PRO A 347 -8.15 13.48 -17.30
C PRO A 347 -9.28 14.27 -16.62
N ASN A 348 -9.79 13.80 -15.49
CA ASN A 348 -10.72 14.60 -14.67
C ASN A 348 -10.05 15.83 -14.01
N ARG A 349 -8.73 15.97 -14.13
CA ARG A 349 -7.94 17.13 -13.65
C ARG A 349 -7.22 17.76 -14.85
N PRO A 350 -7.84 18.73 -15.53
CA PRO A 350 -7.38 19.21 -16.83
C PRO A 350 -6.00 19.86 -16.80
N LEU A 351 -5.64 20.55 -15.71
CA LEU A 351 -4.31 21.15 -15.59
C LEU A 351 -3.25 20.12 -15.26
N GLU A 352 -3.57 19.13 -14.41
CA GLU A 352 -2.69 17.99 -14.14
C GLU A 352 -2.41 17.20 -15.43
N THR A 353 -3.43 16.98 -16.26
CA THR A 353 -3.28 16.32 -17.56
C THR A 353 -2.32 17.09 -18.46
N LYS A 354 -2.42 18.43 -18.48
CA LYS A 354 -1.47 19.26 -19.24
C LYS A 354 -0.04 19.11 -18.73
N LEU A 355 0.18 19.15 -17.41
CA LEU A 355 1.51 18.99 -16.83
C LEU A 355 2.12 17.63 -17.12
N ILE A 356 1.33 16.55 -17.00
CA ILE A 356 1.76 15.18 -17.32
C ILE A 356 2.13 15.08 -18.81
N LYS A 357 1.33 15.67 -19.70
CA LYS A 357 1.60 15.70 -21.13
C LYS A 357 2.90 16.47 -21.43
N THR A 358 3.03 17.68 -20.90
CA THR A 358 4.25 18.50 -21.03
C THR A 358 5.49 17.73 -20.56
N ALA A 359 5.46 17.10 -19.38
CA ALA A 359 6.57 16.31 -18.87
C ALA A 359 6.93 15.14 -19.79
N THR A 360 5.93 14.40 -20.28
CA THR A 360 6.12 13.25 -21.17
C THR A 360 6.70 13.68 -22.51
N GLU A 361 6.27 14.82 -23.05
CA GLU A 361 6.80 15.39 -24.29
C GLU A 361 8.27 15.77 -24.16
N ILE A 362 8.62 16.54 -23.11
CA ILE A 362 10.00 16.96 -22.84
C ILE A 362 10.92 15.75 -22.73
N ILE A 363 10.59 14.79 -21.88
CA ILE A 363 11.43 13.60 -21.65
C ILE A 363 11.57 12.74 -22.92
N THR A 364 10.59 12.78 -23.83
CA THR A 364 10.67 12.05 -25.10
C THR A 364 11.62 12.72 -26.10
N TYR A 365 11.68 14.05 -26.12
CA TYR A 365 12.41 14.82 -27.15
C TYR A 365 13.78 15.26 -26.70
N GLU A 366 14.00 15.46 -25.42
CA GLU A 366 15.34 15.71 -24.89
C GLU A 366 16.05 14.36 -24.77
N ASP A 367 17.18 14.19 -25.43
CA ASP A 367 18.08 13.08 -25.13
C ASP A 367 18.33 13.08 -23.62
N ALA A 368 18.09 11.94 -22.98
CA ALA A 368 18.11 11.73 -21.53
C ALA A 368 19.43 12.18 -20.84
N LEU A 369 20.40 12.65 -21.59
CA LEU A 369 21.72 13.12 -21.21
C LEU A 369 21.82 14.64 -21.00
N SER A 370 20.72 15.42 -21.16
CA SER A 370 20.83 16.85 -20.88
C SER A 370 20.93 17.08 -19.37
N SER A 371 22.04 17.62 -18.93
CA SER A 371 22.37 17.91 -17.53
C SER A 371 21.39 18.87 -16.81
N ASP A 372 20.33 19.31 -17.48
CA ASP A 372 19.41 20.36 -17.01
C ASP A 372 17.92 20.07 -17.25
N ILE A 373 17.54 18.79 -17.40
CA ILE A 373 16.13 18.39 -17.62
C ILE A 373 15.18 18.90 -16.53
N THR A 374 15.67 19.04 -15.28
CA THR A 374 14.86 19.54 -14.17
C THR A 374 14.53 21.02 -14.32
N SER A 375 15.46 21.82 -14.79
CA SER A 375 15.27 23.26 -15.07
C SER A 375 14.34 23.48 -16.25
N THR A 376 14.48 22.68 -17.32
CA THR A 376 13.56 22.69 -18.45
C THR A 376 12.14 22.36 -18.01
N LEU A 377 11.96 21.28 -17.22
CA LEU A 377 10.66 20.90 -16.68
C LEU A 377 10.05 21.99 -15.81
N ASP A 378 10.83 22.62 -14.93
CA ASP A 378 10.33 23.73 -14.08
C ASP A 378 9.88 24.91 -14.91
N THR A 379 10.63 25.30 -15.95
CA THR A 379 10.30 26.38 -16.85
C THR A 379 9.00 26.09 -17.63
N GLU A 380 8.89 24.89 -18.20
CA GLU A 380 7.71 24.50 -18.99
C GLU A 380 6.47 24.28 -18.12
N PHE A 381 6.63 23.83 -16.88
CA PHE A 381 5.54 23.76 -15.92
C PHE A 381 5.03 25.16 -15.55
N GLU A 382 5.92 26.10 -15.31
CA GLU A 382 5.57 27.50 -15.05
C GLU A 382 4.83 28.10 -16.26
N ASN A 383 5.31 27.86 -17.48
CA ASN A 383 4.65 28.29 -18.72
C ASN A 383 3.25 27.64 -18.87
N THR A 384 3.11 26.37 -18.59
CA THR A 384 1.82 25.66 -18.65
C THR A 384 0.83 26.23 -17.65
N LEU A 385 1.26 26.54 -16.43
CA LEU A 385 0.44 27.18 -15.40
C LEU A 385 0.02 28.60 -15.82
N LYS A 386 0.94 29.42 -16.32
CA LYS A 386 0.65 30.76 -16.85
C LYS A 386 -0.34 30.73 -18.01
N ASN A 387 -0.18 29.81 -18.93
CA ASN A 387 -1.07 29.62 -20.07
C ASN A 387 -2.47 29.19 -19.63
N PHE A 388 -2.57 28.31 -18.61
CA PHE A 388 -3.86 27.94 -18.03
C PHE A 388 -4.56 29.14 -17.40
N VAL A 389 -3.87 29.95 -16.61
CA VAL A 389 -4.41 31.17 -15.98
C VAL A 389 -4.94 32.13 -17.06
N LYS A 390 -4.23 32.30 -18.18
CA LYS A 390 -4.66 33.19 -19.27
C LYS A 390 -5.86 32.66 -20.05
N SER A 391 -6.00 31.35 -20.20
CA SER A 391 -7.00 30.72 -21.07
C SER A 391 -8.25 30.25 -20.36
N SER A 392 -8.21 30.08 -19.03
CA SER A 392 -9.35 29.59 -18.25
C SER A 392 -10.30 30.71 -17.86
N ASN A 393 -11.61 30.44 -17.98
CA ASN A 393 -12.66 31.38 -17.54
C ASN A 393 -12.99 31.26 -16.03
N ASP A 394 -12.41 30.29 -15.34
CA ASP A 394 -12.67 30.05 -13.91
C ASP A 394 -11.76 30.93 -13.03
N LYS A 395 -12.22 32.15 -12.77
CA LYS A 395 -11.48 33.12 -11.96
C LYS A 395 -11.12 32.63 -10.56
N LYS A 396 -11.96 31.81 -9.94
CA LYS A 396 -11.70 31.27 -8.60
C LYS A 396 -10.37 30.50 -8.55
N PHE A 397 -10.12 29.70 -9.57
CA PHE A 397 -8.90 28.89 -9.62
C PHE A 397 -7.72 29.61 -10.26
N THR A 398 -7.96 30.44 -11.29
CA THR A 398 -6.89 31.20 -11.92
C THR A 398 -6.23 32.18 -10.95
N ASP A 399 -7.00 32.92 -10.18
CA ASP A 399 -6.47 33.85 -9.18
C ASP A 399 -5.67 33.12 -8.09
N LYS A 400 -6.14 31.95 -7.68
CA LYS A 400 -5.45 31.13 -6.69
C LYS A 400 -4.16 30.54 -7.24
N ILE A 401 -4.16 30.03 -8.48
CA ILE A 401 -2.94 29.51 -9.15
C ILE A 401 -1.94 30.64 -9.32
N GLN A 402 -2.40 31.83 -9.77
CA GLN A 402 -1.52 32.98 -9.92
C GLN A 402 -0.83 33.33 -8.59
N ARG A 403 -1.60 33.57 -7.55
CA ARG A 403 -1.07 34.00 -6.24
C ARG A 403 -0.26 32.91 -5.53
N ASP A 404 -0.82 31.70 -5.40
CA ASP A 404 -0.28 30.67 -4.50
C ASP A 404 0.82 29.82 -5.17
N ILE A 405 0.94 29.85 -6.50
CA ILE A 405 1.93 29.08 -7.24
C ILE A 405 2.88 30.00 -8.01
N ILE A 406 2.36 30.84 -8.92
CA ILE A 406 3.19 31.60 -9.85
C ILE A 406 3.91 32.75 -9.12
N ASP A 407 3.16 33.64 -8.47
CA ASP A 407 3.72 34.83 -7.80
C ASP A 407 4.65 34.42 -6.66
N LYS A 408 4.23 33.41 -5.86
CA LYS A 408 5.06 32.88 -4.78
C LYS A 408 6.32 32.19 -5.28
N THR A 409 6.31 31.57 -6.46
CA THR A 409 7.52 31.04 -7.09
C THR A 409 8.48 32.16 -7.45
N SER A 410 7.98 33.25 -8.04
CA SER A 410 8.76 34.42 -8.41
C SER A 410 9.38 35.08 -7.16
N GLU A 411 8.58 35.28 -6.11
CA GLU A 411 9.04 35.84 -4.83
C GLU A 411 10.20 35.02 -4.20
N ILE A 412 10.07 33.67 -4.16
CA ILE A 412 11.12 32.82 -3.60
C ILE A 412 12.40 32.87 -4.47
N LYS A 413 12.27 32.91 -5.80
CA LYS A 413 13.42 33.05 -6.72
C LYS A 413 14.12 34.38 -6.56
N GLU A 414 13.38 35.50 -6.47
CA GLU A 414 13.92 36.85 -6.30
C GLU A 414 14.65 37.02 -4.96
N ASN A 415 14.10 36.48 -3.88
CA ASN A 415 14.70 36.55 -2.55
C ASN A 415 15.88 35.58 -2.35
N ASN A 416 16.16 34.73 -3.33
CA ASN A 416 17.25 33.73 -3.31
C ASN A 416 17.26 32.90 -2.00
N GLU A 417 16.08 32.51 -1.51
CA GLU A 417 15.88 31.88 -0.19
C GLU A 417 16.40 30.42 -0.11
N GLY A 418 16.85 29.82 -1.23
CA GLY A 418 17.24 28.40 -1.28
C GLY A 418 16.12 27.41 -0.91
N LYS A 419 14.88 27.89 -0.88
CA LYS A 419 13.67 27.10 -0.57
C LYS A 419 13.08 26.52 -1.85
N GLN A 420 12.48 25.36 -1.72
CA GLN A 420 11.70 24.75 -2.81
C GLN A 420 10.54 25.66 -3.21
N THR A 421 10.46 25.98 -4.50
CA THR A 421 9.35 26.77 -5.05
C THR A 421 8.08 25.94 -5.23
N PRO A 422 6.88 26.55 -5.26
CA PRO A 422 5.64 25.85 -5.57
C PRO A 422 5.64 25.16 -6.94
N VAL A 423 6.29 25.72 -7.97
CA VAL A 423 6.42 25.09 -9.29
C VAL A 423 7.28 23.83 -9.21
N GLU A 424 8.44 23.88 -8.55
CA GLU A 424 9.27 22.70 -8.28
C GLU A 424 8.50 21.62 -7.51
N ALA A 425 7.69 22.02 -6.52
CA ALA A 425 6.83 21.08 -5.79
C ALA A 425 5.79 20.42 -6.71
N CYS A 426 5.21 21.14 -7.65
CA CYS A 426 4.31 20.59 -8.67
C CYS A 426 5.07 19.59 -9.57
N ARG A 427 6.25 19.95 -10.06
CA ARG A 427 7.09 19.05 -10.87
C ARG A 427 7.41 17.75 -10.14
N ILE A 428 7.96 17.85 -8.93
CA ILE A 428 8.33 16.67 -8.13
C ILE A 428 7.13 15.75 -7.91
N ALA A 429 5.96 16.31 -7.63
CA ALA A 429 4.76 15.52 -7.42
C ALA A 429 4.27 14.84 -8.71
N THR A 430 4.27 15.55 -9.83
CA THR A 430 3.86 15.02 -11.14
C THR A 430 4.85 13.94 -11.61
N MET A 431 6.15 14.19 -11.49
CA MET A 431 7.18 13.18 -11.80
C MET A 431 7.07 11.96 -10.89
N GLY A 432 6.79 12.16 -9.60
CA GLY A 432 6.53 11.07 -8.66
C GLY A 432 5.36 10.17 -9.08
N ARG A 433 4.27 10.74 -9.62
CA ARG A 433 3.13 9.99 -10.16
C ARG A 433 3.50 9.26 -11.45
N LEU A 434 4.21 9.91 -12.37
CA LEU A 434 4.65 9.29 -13.63
C LEU A 434 5.61 8.11 -13.38
N THR A 435 6.49 8.22 -12.40
CA THR A 435 7.40 7.14 -12.00
C THR A 435 6.62 5.98 -11.36
N GLU A 436 5.70 6.27 -10.45
CA GLU A 436 4.88 5.22 -9.82
C GLU A 436 4.00 4.48 -10.83
N LEU A 437 3.50 5.20 -11.84
CA LEU A 437 2.77 4.62 -12.98
C LEU A 437 3.70 3.91 -13.97
N GLY A 438 5.02 3.96 -13.78
CA GLY A 438 5.99 3.34 -14.68
C GLY A 438 6.00 3.93 -16.09
N VAL A 439 5.50 5.15 -16.28
CA VAL A 439 5.61 5.89 -17.55
C VAL A 439 7.05 6.34 -17.76
N VAL A 440 7.66 6.78 -16.66
CA VAL A 440 9.00 7.33 -16.60
C VAL A 440 9.81 6.57 -15.55
N SER A 441 11.04 6.21 -15.88
CA SER A 441 12.05 5.83 -14.89
C SER A 441 12.72 7.09 -14.33
N TRP A 442 13.14 7.00 -13.07
CA TRP A 442 13.86 8.06 -12.38
C TRP A 442 15.10 7.49 -11.75
N ASP A 443 16.23 8.13 -11.96
CA ASP A 443 17.50 7.83 -11.29
C ASP A 443 18.11 9.14 -10.76
N ILE A 444 19.13 9.00 -9.93
CA ILE A 444 19.92 10.12 -9.39
C ILE A 444 21.37 9.88 -9.85
N ASN A 445 21.90 10.82 -10.65
CA ASN A 445 23.26 10.71 -11.16
C ASN A 445 24.32 10.98 -10.09
N SER A 446 25.60 10.87 -10.47
CA SER A 446 26.76 11.12 -9.58
C SER A 446 26.78 12.53 -8.96
N ASP A 447 26.18 13.49 -9.62
CA ASP A 447 26.11 14.90 -9.18
C ASP A 447 24.90 15.17 -8.28
N GLY A 448 24.11 14.12 -7.97
CA GLY A 448 22.90 14.22 -7.15
C GLY A 448 21.69 14.82 -7.88
N LYS A 449 21.75 14.95 -9.21
CA LYS A 449 20.66 15.46 -10.04
C LYS A 449 19.74 14.33 -10.49
N SER A 450 18.45 14.64 -10.61
CA SER A 450 17.46 13.69 -11.14
C SER A 450 17.58 13.54 -12.65
N GLU A 451 17.59 12.31 -13.11
CA GLU A 451 17.50 11.92 -14.51
C GLU A 451 16.20 11.16 -14.76
N TYR A 452 15.61 11.37 -15.93
CA TYR A 452 14.32 10.76 -16.30
C TYR A 452 14.39 10.20 -17.71
N GLU A 453 13.84 8.99 -17.88
CA GLU A 453 13.73 8.33 -19.18
C GLU A 453 12.31 7.78 -19.37
N ILE A 454 11.83 7.68 -20.62
CA ILE A 454 10.58 7.00 -20.92
C ILE A 454 10.75 5.50 -20.72
N ALA A 455 10.09 4.97 -19.69
CA ALA A 455 10.11 3.55 -19.37
C ALA A 455 9.04 2.76 -20.16
N ASP A 456 7.88 3.38 -20.42
CA ASP A 456 6.77 2.77 -21.15
C ASP A 456 6.35 3.66 -22.32
N LYS A 457 6.79 3.30 -23.53
CA LYS A 457 6.52 4.07 -24.76
C LYS A 457 5.04 4.06 -25.17
N GLU A 458 4.31 3.00 -24.89
CA GLU A 458 2.89 2.88 -25.27
C GLU A 458 2.05 3.78 -24.38
N LEU A 459 2.31 3.74 -23.06
CA LEU A 459 1.61 4.57 -22.09
C LEU A 459 1.97 6.06 -22.28
N ALA A 460 3.24 6.37 -22.58
CA ALA A 460 3.68 7.72 -22.93
C ALA A 460 2.97 8.24 -24.18
N THR A 461 2.79 7.39 -25.20
CA THR A 461 2.04 7.72 -26.43
C THR A 461 0.56 7.98 -26.12
N SER A 462 -0.03 7.22 -25.21
CA SER A 462 -1.42 7.41 -24.77
C SER A 462 -1.58 8.76 -24.03
N ILE A 463 -0.62 9.14 -23.21
CA ILE A 463 -0.61 10.44 -22.51
C ILE A 463 -0.54 11.61 -23.52
N LYS A 464 0.30 11.51 -24.54
CA LYS A 464 0.43 12.57 -25.56
C LYS A 464 -0.85 12.80 -26.36
N LYS A 465 -1.74 11.81 -26.43
CA LYS A 465 -3.04 11.91 -27.12
C LYS A 465 -4.16 12.50 -26.24
N LEU A 466 -3.97 12.64 -24.91
CA LEU A 466 -4.91 13.31 -24.03
C LEU A 466 -4.98 14.81 -24.34
#